data_b30618ca9510af35a725247131252413
#
_entry.id   b30618ca9510af35a725247131252413
#
_cell.length_a   1.000
_cell.length_b   1.000
_cell.length_c   1.000
_cell.angle_alpha   90.00
_cell.angle_beta   90.00
_cell.angle_gamma   90.00
#
_symmetry.space_group_name_H-M   'P 1'
#
loop_
_entity.id
_entity.type
_entity.pdbx_description
1 polymer ?
#
loop_
_entity_poly.entity_id
_entity_poly.type
_entity_poly.pdbx_seq_one_letter_code
_entity_poly.pdbx_strand_id
1 'polypeptide(L)'
;MFAILALAILIVVAPLLTAHAAQSAPSAALDVHDTPVPLPAPAQPLPYSHKAHLALGLECAMCHTNPDRGRLMTFPATATCMNCHASFGKNRPTIQKLAEYDKSKTAVPWVRVYTVLPGINWSHRRHLDAGMKCEMCHGNVSQMQVMTNVKSVTTMVGCLDCHKLHNAPTTCTTCHNAWSPDMVVAK
;
A
#
# COMPACT_ATOMS: atom_id res chain seq x y z
N MET A 1 -51.46 -40.29 52.61
CA MET A 1 -50.36 -40.81 51.82
C MET A 1 -50.13 -39.84 50.61
N PHE A 2 -49.19 -38.95 50.74
CA PHE A 2 -48.78 -38.00 49.64
C PHE A 2 -47.36 -38.37 49.21
N ALA A 3 -47.23 -38.81 47.95
CA ALA A 3 -45.96 -39.10 47.34
C ALA A 3 -45.41 -37.83 46.72
N ILE A 4 -44.23 -37.39 47.18
CA ILE A 4 -43.50 -36.25 46.65
C ILE A 4 -42.59 -36.78 45.51
N LEU A 5 -42.91 -36.40 44.29
CA LEU A 5 -42.07 -36.67 43.11
C LEU A 5 -40.94 -35.59 43.06
N ALA A 6 -39.71 -35.99 43.33
CA ALA A 6 -38.55 -35.13 43.18
C ALA A 6 -38.09 -35.16 41.72
N LEU A 7 -38.23 -34.05 41.04
CA LEU A 7 -37.74 -33.84 39.66
C LEU A 7 -36.28 -33.40 39.70
N ALA A 8 -35.37 -34.30 39.35
CA ALA A 8 -33.94 -33.97 39.21
C ALA A 8 -33.68 -33.28 37.86
N ILE A 9 -33.37 -31.97 37.91
CA ILE A 9 -32.94 -31.23 36.70
C ILE A 9 -31.44 -31.46 36.51
N LEU A 10 -31.12 -32.21 35.45
CA LEU A 10 -29.74 -32.42 35.01
C LEU A 10 -29.29 -31.19 34.19
N ILE A 11 -28.48 -30.32 34.78
CA ILE A 11 -27.88 -29.21 34.08
C ILE A 11 -26.65 -29.73 33.34
N VAL A 12 -26.77 -29.91 32.01
CA VAL A 12 -25.64 -30.21 31.12
C VAL A 12 -24.90 -28.92 30.86
N VAL A 13 -23.77 -28.70 31.53
CA VAL A 13 -22.85 -27.61 31.23
C VAL A 13 -21.99 -28.03 30.03
N ALA A 14 -22.34 -27.52 28.86
CA ALA A 14 -21.50 -27.69 27.66
C ALA A 14 -20.26 -26.78 27.81
N PRO A 15 -19.04 -27.30 27.61
CA PRO A 15 -17.85 -26.44 27.56
C PRO A 15 -17.90 -25.56 26.29
N LEU A 16 -17.93 -24.24 26.49
CA LEU A 16 -17.67 -23.30 25.41
C LEU A 16 -16.20 -23.47 24.98
N LEU A 17 -15.99 -24.17 23.90
CA LEU A 17 -14.73 -24.16 23.17
C LEU A 17 -14.56 -22.75 22.56
N THR A 18 -13.86 -21.88 23.26
CA THR A 18 -13.35 -20.63 22.68
C THR A 18 -12.31 -20.99 21.65
N ALA A 19 -12.72 -21.02 20.38
CA ALA A 19 -11.80 -21.06 19.27
C ALA A 19 -10.98 -19.76 19.30
N HIS A 20 -9.77 -19.84 19.87
CA HIS A 20 -8.76 -18.81 19.67
C HIS A 20 -8.40 -18.86 18.18
N ALA A 21 -8.91 -17.90 17.42
CA ALA A 21 -8.38 -17.63 16.09
C ALA A 21 -6.89 -17.32 16.28
N ALA A 22 -6.05 -18.27 15.86
CA ALA A 22 -4.62 -18.05 15.76
C ALA A 22 -4.43 -16.88 14.81
N GLN A 23 -4.18 -15.70 15.35
CA GLN A 23 -3.67 -14.57 14.60
C GLN A 23 -2.30 -15.03 14.07
N SER A 24 -2.27 -15.43 12.81
CA SER A 24 -1.02 -15.67 12.11
C SER A 24 -0.22 -14.38 12.20
N ALA A 25 0.87 -14.39 12.97
CA ALA A 25 1.83 -13.30 12.99
C ALA A 25 2.22 -12.98 11.54
N PRO A 26 2.29 -11.70 11.15
CA PRO A 26 2.73 -11.35 9.81
C PRO A 26 4.10 -11.97 9.60
N SER A 27 4.22 -12.80 8.56
CA SER A 27 5.48 -13.43 8.20
C SER A 27 6.49 -12.35 7.79
N ALA A 28 7.31 -11.92 8.73
CA ALA A 28 8.38 -10.94 8.51
C ALA A 28 9.41 -11.41 7.44
N ALA A 29 9.37 -12.69 7.07
CA ALA A 29 10.27 -13.29 6.10
C ALA A 29 9.93 -13.03 4.63
N LEU A 30 8.74 -12.47 4.33
CA LEU A 30 8.25 -12.27 2.95
C LEU A 30 8.30 -10.81 2.51
N ASP A 31 8.94 -9.94 3.27
CA ASP A 31 8.95 -8.51 3.03
C ASP A 31 10.21 -8.04 2.30
N VAL A 32 10.09 -7.04 1.45
CA VAL A 32 11.23 -6.42 0.79
C VAL A 32 12.11 -5.72 1.82
N HIS A 33 13.42 -5.83 1.68
CA HIS A 33 14.38 -5.21 2.58
C HIS A 33 14.15 -3.70 2.73
N ASP A 34 14.38 -3.20 3.93
CA ASP A 34 14.37 -1.77 4.20
C ASP A 34 15.47 -1.05 3.41
N THR A 35 15.23 0.19 3.04
CA THR A 35 16.25 1.05 2.46
C THR A 35 17.32 1.31 3.51
N PRO A 36 18.60 0.97 3.27
CA PRO A 36 19.66 1.10 4.29
C PRO A 36 19.82 2.55 4.79
N VAL A 37 19.62 3.51 3.92
CA VAL A 37 19.59 4.93 4.24
C VAL A 37 18.37 5.54 3.56
N PRO A 38 17.28 5.79 4.29
CA PRO A 38 16.10 6.43 3.73
C PRO A 38 16.44 7.79 3.15
N LEU A 39 16.05 8.04 1.91
CA LEU A 39 16.20 9.36 1.30
C LEU A 39 15.21 10.33 1.97
N PRO A 40 15.58 11.62 2.10
CA PRO A 40 14.65 12.64 2.55
C PRO A 40 13.37 12.61 1.69
N ALA A 41 12.22 12.77 2.34
CA ALA A 41 10.97 12.89 1.62
C ALA A 41 11.02 14.12 0.70
N PRO A 42 10.61 14.01 -0.57
CA PRO A 42 10.53 15.16 -1.44
C PRO A 42 9.48 16.14 -0.93
N ALA A 43 9.73 17.44 -1.11
CA ALA A 43 8.75 18.47 -0.82
C ALA A 43 7.49 18.25 -1.68
N GLN A 44 6.33 18.25 -1.03
CA GLN A 44 5.05 18.06 -1.69
C GLN A 44 4.31 19.40 -1.85
N PRO A 45 3.52 19.59 -2.90
CA PRO A 45 2.77 20.84 -3.13
C PRO A 45 1.72 21.14 -2.05
N LEU A 46 1.23 20.09 -1.39
CA LEU A 46 0.34 20.17 -0.25
C LEU A 46 0.82 19.18 0.84
N PRO A 47 0.76 19.54 2.12
CA PRO A 47 1.00 18.57 3.19
C PRO A 47 -0.16 17.55 3.21
N TYR A 48 0.21 16.28 3.18
CA TYR A 48 -0.73 15.16 3.26
C TYR A 48 -0.21 14.10 4.23
N SER A 49 -1.07 13.65 5.14
CA SER A 49 -0.73 12.62 6.12
C SER A 49 -1.51 11.34 5.84
N HIS A 50 -0.82 10.29 5.40
CA HIS A 50 -1.42 8.97 5.30
C HIS A 50 -1.89 8.47 6.66
N LYS A 51 -1.10 8.68 7.71
CA LYS A 51 -1.46 8.30 9.10
C LYS A 51 -2.81 8.86 9.51
N ALA A 52 -3.06 10.15 9.27
CA ALA A 52 -4.30 10.79 9.66
C ALA A 52 -5.52 10.26 8.88
N HIS A 53 -5.35 9.98 7.58
CA HIS A 53 -6.44 9.50 6.73
C HIS A 53 -6.74 8.02 6.93
N LEU A 54 -5.71 7.18 7.04
CA LEU A 54 -5.90 5.74 7.27
C LEU A 54 -6.46 5.44 8.68
N ALA A 55 -6.21 6.33 9.65
CA ALA A 55 -6.85 6.25 10.98
C ALA A 55 -8.37 6.45 10.93
N LEU A 56 -8.91 7.00 9.84
CA LEU A 56 -10.36 7.13 9.60
C LEU A 56 -10.98 5.86 8.97
N GLY A 57 -10.19 4.80 8.77
CA GLY A 57 -10.64 3.57 8.12
C GLY A 57 -10.64 3.63 6.58
N LEU A 58 -9.98 4.63 5.99
CA LEU A 58 -9.83 4.70 4.53
C LEU A 58 -8.81 3.66 4.05
N GLU A 59 -9.08 3.05 2.90
CA GLU A 59 -8.22 2.06 2.28
C GLU A 59 -7.41 2.66 1.12
N CYS A 60 -6.26 2.04 0.80
CA CYS A 60 -5.36 2.49 -0.26
C CYS A 60 -6.10 2.66 -1.61
N ALA A 61 -6.92 1.68 -1.97
CA ALA A 61 -7.66 1.65 -3.24
C ALA A 61 -8.76 2.73 -3.36
N MET A 62 -9.18 3.34 -2.26
CA MET A 62 -10.14 4.44 -2.30
C MET A 62 -9.53 5.71 -2.91
N CYS A 63 -8.20 5.83 -2.86
CA CYS A 63 -7.46 6.98 -3.36
C CYS A 63 -6.51 6.62 -4.50
N HIS A 64 -5.90 5.44 -4.48
CA HIS A 64 -4.96 4.99 -5.49
C HIS A 64 -5.58 3.91 -6.36
N THR A 65 -5.80 4.21 -7.63
CA THR A 65 -6.32 3.25 -8.61
C THR A 65 -5.23 2.79 -9.56
N ASN A 66 -5.42 1.60 -10.14
CA ASN A 66 -4.50 1.02 -11.11
C ASN A 66 -5.22 0.91 -12.47
N PRO A 67 -5.26 1.98 -13.28
CA PRO A 67 -5.94 1.99 -14.57
C PRO A 67 -5.30 1.01 -15.54
N ASP A 68 -5.93 0.85 -16.72
CA ASP A 68 -5.47 -0.06 -17.76
C ASP A 68 -3.98 0.07 -18.06
N ARG A 69 -3.38 -1.05 -18.50
CA ARG A 69 -1.93 -1.36 -18.53
C ARG A 69 -1.27 -1.52 -17.15
N GLY A 70 -1.90 -1.06 -16.05
CA GLY A 70 -1.55 -1.38 -14.66
C GLY A 70 -0.14 -1.05 -14.20
N ARG A 71 0.65 -0.28 -14.96
CA ARG A 71 2.04 0.00 -14.63
C ARG A 71 2.16 0.81 -13.34
N LEU A 72 1.45 1.91 -13.24
CA LEU A 72 1.52 2.83 -12.11
C LEU A 72 0.17 2.89 -11.39
N MET A 73 0.23 3.11 -10.07
CA MET A 73 -0.91 3.61 -9.33
C MET A 73 -1.06 5.10 -9.58
N THR A 74 -2.30 5.57 -9.67
CA THR A 74 -2.59 7.00 -9.83
C THR A 74 -2.47 7.73 -8.51
N PHE A 75 -2.24 9.03 -8.56
CA PHE A 75 -2.63 9.93 -7.47
C PHE A 75 -4.14 10.19 -7.54
N PRO A 76 -4.82 10.39 -6.39
CA PRO A 76 -6.24 10.68 -6.39
C PRO A 76 -6.54 12.00 -7.11
N ALA A 77 -7.66 12.05 -7.84
CA ALA A 77 -8.18 13.28 -8.36
C ALA A 77 -8.57 14.23 -7.21
N THR A 78 -8.51 15.54 -7.45
CA THR A 78 -8.91 16.55 -6.44
C THR A 78 -10.33 16.34 -5.94
N ALA A 79 -11.24 15.96 -6.83
CA ALA A 79 -12.62 15.62 -6.48
C ALA A 79 -12.72 14.52 -5.42
N THR A 80 -11.84 13.51 -5.42
CA THR A 80 -11.79 12.47 -4.39
C THR A 80 -11.56 13.09 -3.00
N CYS A 81 -10.64 14.02 -2.91
CA CYS A 81 -10.37 14.77 -1.67
C CYS A 81 -11.56 15.63 -1.25
N MET A 82 -12.17 16.31 -2.23
CA MET A 82 -13.26 17.25 -2.00
C MET A 82 -14.57 16.57 -1.60
N ASN A 83 -14.75 15.26 -1.77
CA ASN A 83 -15.89 14.51 -1.22
C ASN A 83 -16.05 14.73 0.30
N CYS A 84 -14.94 14.92 1.01
CA CYS A 84 -14.94 15.23 2.45
C CYS A 84 -14.56 16.70 2.72
N HIS A 85 -13.54 17.21 2.04
CA HIS A 85 -12.97 18.51 2.33
C HIS A 85 -13.79 19.70 1.84
N ALA A 86 -14.81 19.49 1.02
CA ALA A 86 -15.82 20.51 0.75
C ALA A 86 -16.55 20.99 2.02
N SER A 87 -16.69 20.09 3.02
CA SER A 87 -17.33 20.39 4.30
C SER A 87 -16.33 20.41 5.46
N PHE A 88 -15.38 19.48 5.46
CA PHE A 88 -14.45 19.28 6.56
C PHE A 88 -13.12 20.01 6.34
N GLY A 89 -12.76 20.85 7.31
CA GLY A 89 -11.49 21.58 7.31
C GLY A 89 -11.38 22.69 6.26
N LYS A 90 -12.47 23.12 5.65
CA LYS A 90 -12.54 24.11 4.56
C LYS A 90 -11.85 25.45 4.86
N ASN A 91 -11.72 25.81 6.14
CA ASN A 91 -11.05 27.05 6.55
C ASN A 91 -9.53 26.92 6.70
N ARG A 92 -8.97 25.71 6.54
CA ARG A 92 -7.52 25.50 6.59
C ARG A 92 -6.88 25.98 5.27
N PRO A 93 -5.77 26.73 5.31
CA PRO A 93 -5.13 27.24 4.08
C PRO A 93 -4.78 26.15 3.07
N THR A 94 -4.36 24.97 3.55
CA THR A 94 -4.04 23.80 2.69
C THR A 94 -5.27 23.25 1.98
N ILE A 95 -6.43 23.27 2.63
CA ILE A 95 -7.70 22.82 2.02
C ILE A 95 -8.24 23.87 1.06
N GLN A 96 -8.04 25.14 1.34
CA GLN A 96 -8.37 26.23 0.40
C GLN A 96 -7.53 26.09 -0.88
N LYS A 97 -6.23 25.84 -0.76
CA LYS A 97 -5.37 25.56 -1.91
C LYS A 97 -5.78 24.30 -2.68
N LEU A 98 -6.20 23.24 -1.99
CA LEU A 98 -6.77 22.05 -2.63
C LEU A 98 -8.05 22.37 -3.40
N ALA A 99 -8.93 23.20 -2.84
CA ALA A 99 -10.15 23.63 -3.50
C ALA A 99 -9.89 24.49 -4.76
N GLU A 100 -8.78 25.24 -4.80
CA GLU A 100 -8.34 25.95 -6.02
C GLU A 100 -7.96 24.97 -7.13
N TYR A 101 -7.24 23.89 -6.83
CA TYR A 101 -6.95 22.82 -7.79
C TYR A 101 -8.23 22.17 -8.30
N ASP A 102 -9.20 21.92 -7.43
CA ASP A 102 -10.46 21.31 -7.84
C ASP A 102 -11.31 22.27 -8.71
N LYS A 103 -11.38 23.53 -8.35
CA LYS A 103 -12.07 24.56 -9.11
C LYS A 103 -11.48 24.74 -10.51
N SER A 104 -10.17 24.74 -10.62
CA SER A 104 -9.47 24.84 -11.91
C SER A 104 -9.42 23.53 -12.70
N LYS A 105 -9.93 22.43 -12.13
CA LYS A 105 -9.86 21.07 -12.72
C LYS A 105 -8.43 20.63 -13.04
N THR A 106 -7.47 21.12 -12.27
CA THR A 106 -6.05 20.72 -12.38
C THR A 106 -5.69 19.70 -11.30
N ALA A 107 -4.89 18.73 -11.67
CA ALA A 107 -4.37 17.76 -10.70
C ALA A 107 -3.36 18.44 -9.76
N VAL A 108 -3.35 18.05 -8.50
CA VAL A 108 -2.26 18.43 -7.61
C VAL A 108 -0.95 17.81 -8.14
N PRO A 109 0.12 18.60 -8.38
CA PRO A 109 1.37 18.07 -8.95
C PRO A 109 2.21 17.33 -7.92
N TRP A 110 1.69 16.20 -7.45
CA TRP A 110 2.36 15.35 -6.47
C TRP A 110 3.70 14.83 -6.98
N VAL A 111 4.70 14.84 -6.11
CA VAL A 111 6.03 14.28 -6.40
C VAL A 111 6.07 12.82 -5.98
N ARG A 112 6.45 11.93 -6.90
CA ARG A 112 6.58 10.50 -6.61
C ARG A 112 7.77 10.23 -5.71
N VAL A 113 7.54 9.45 -4.67
CA VAL A 113 8.59 9.02 -3.72
C VAL A 113 9.33 7.80 -4.25
N TYR A 114 8.61 6.89 -4.90
CA TYR A 114 9.18 5.70 -5.55
C TYR A 114 9.14 5.87 -7.06
N THR A 115 10.30 5.69 -7.70
CA THR A 115 10.43 5.81 -9.15
C THR A 115 11.27 4.65 -9.67
N VAL A 116 10.72 3.91 -10.62
CA VAL A 116 11.44 2.88 -11.37
C VAL A 116 12.01 3.52 -12.64
N LEU A 117 13.27 3.25 -12.94
CA LEU A 117 13.96 3.81 -14.10
C LEU A 117 13.24 3.48 -15.42
N PRO A 118 13.36 4.34 -16.44
CA PRO A 118 12.91 4.03 -17.80
C PRO A 118 13.53 2.73 -18.31
N GLY A 119 12.81 2.00 -19.14
CA GLY A 119 13.29 0.73 -19.71
C GLY A 119 13.09 -0.50 -18.81
N ILE A 120 12.68 -0.32 -17.56
CA ILE A 120 12.34 -1.44 -16.70
C ILE A 120 10.89 -1.87 -16.94
N ASN A 121 10.71 -3.16 -17.19
CA ASN A 121 9.40 -3.80 -17.36
C ASN A 121 8.75 -4.05 -16.00
N TRP A 122 8.17 -3.01 -15.41
CA TRP A 122 7.53 -3.01 -14.11
C TRP A 122 6.03 -2.73 -14.23
N SER A 123 5.22 -3.40 -13.40
CA SER A 123 3.78 -3.15 -13.34
C SER A 123 3.23 -3.49 -11.95
N HIS A 124 2.50 -2.57 -11.33
CA HIS A 124 1.75 -2.85 -10.11
C HIS A 124 0.74 -3.99 -10.31
N ARG A 125 0.04 -4.01 -11.45
CA ARG A 125 -0.99 -5.03 -11.73
C ARG A 125 -0.45 -6.43 -11.58
N ARG A 126 0.69 -6.74 -12.17
CA ARG A 126 1.29 -8.07 -12.10
C ARG A 126 1.59 -8.50 -10.66
N HIS A 127 2.03 -7.57 -9.82
CA HIS A 127 2.34 -7.85 -8.41
C HIS A 127 1.06 -7.97 -7.57
N LEU A 128 0.06 -7.12 -7.81
CA LEU A 128 -1.24 -7.20 -7.15
C LEU A 128 -1.99 -8.49 -7.52
N ASP A 129 -1.97 -8.89 -8.79
CA ASP A 129 -2.55 -10.16 -9.27
C ASP A 129 -1.83 -11.38 -8.68
N ALA A 130 -0.53 -11.26 -8.38
CA ALA A 130 0.24 -12.26 -7.63
C ALA A 130 -0.03 -12.24 -6.12
N GLY A 131 -0.96 -11.41 -5.63
CA GLY A 131 -1.37 -11.35 -4.22
C GLY A 131 -0.50 -10.46 -3.33
N MET A 132 0.44 -9.69 -3.91
CA MET A 132 1.28 -8.77 -3.13
C MET A 132 0.46 -7.66 -2.49
N LYS A 133 0.79 -7.31 -1.25
CA LYS A 133 0.15 -6.24 -0.50
C LYS A 133 0.94 -4.94 -0.59
N CYS A 134 0.26 -3.81 -0.46
CA CYS A 134 0.86 -2.48 -0.61
C CYS A 134 2.04 -2.27 0.36
N GLU A 135 1.84 -2.64 1.61
CA GLU A 135 2.82 -2.46 2.69
C GLU A 135 4.09 -3.32 2.53
N MET A 136 4.03 -4.42 1.79
CA MET A 136 5.23 -5.22 1.50
C MET A 136 6.28 -4.42 0.72
N CYS A 137 5.81 -3.48 -0.12
CA CYS A 137 6.67 -2.64 -0.95
C CYS A 137 6.78 -1.21 -0.43
N HIS A 138 5.75 -0.69 0.22
CA HIS A 138 5.70 0.69 0.67
C HIS A 138 5.93 0.88 2.17
N GLY A 139 6.09 -0.22 2.92
CA GLY A 139 6.25 -0.20 4.38
C GLY A 139 4.97 0.18 5.12
N ASN A 140 5.09 0.49 6.38
CA ASN A 140 3.93 0.84 7.22
C ASN A 140 3.44 2.27 6.95
N VAL A 141 2.78 2.45 5.82
CA VAL A 141 2.22 3.74 5.37
C VAL A 141 1.23 4.31 6.39
N SER A 142 0.53 3.45 7.14
CA SER A 142 -0.43 3.88 8.15
C SER A 142 0.20 4.68 9.31
N GLN A 143 1.50 4.64 9.45
CA GLN A 143 2.25 5.42 10.43
C GLN A 143 2.97 6.64 9.83
N MET A 144 2.89 6.87 8.52
CA MET A 144 3.61 7.94 7.85
C MET A 144 2.83 9.26 7.84
N GLN A 145 3.40 10.28 8.49
CA GLN A 145 2.93 11.67 8.36
C GLN A 145 3.31 12.24 6.98
N VAL A 146 4.51 11.89 6.52
CA VAL A 146 5.02 12.24 5.19
C VAL A 146 5.49 10.94 4.55
N MET A 147 5.08 10.70 3.30
CA MET A 147 5.50 9.52 2.56
C MET A 147 6.99 9.56 2.27
N THR A 148 7.71 8.52 2.69
CA THR A 148 9.16 8.36 2.48
C THR A 148 9.48 7.03 1.81
N ASN A 149 10.65 6.92 1.19
CA ASN A 149 11.14 5.67 0.63
C ASN A 149 11.82 4.88 1.74
N VAL A 150 11.12 3.86 2.26
CA VAL A 150 11.59 3.01 3.36
C VAL A 150 11.93 1.59 2.92
N LYS A 151 11.60 1.21 1.68
CA LYS A 151 11.85 -0.12 1.12
C LYS A 151 12.67 -0.04 -0.16
N SER A 152 13.61 -0.95 -0.37
CA SER A 152 14.50 -0.97 -1.53
C SER A 152 13.88 -1.57 -2.81
N VAL A 153 12.57 -1.34 -3.01
CA VAL A 153 11.78 -1.91 -4.10
C VAL A 153 12.10 -1.37 -5.51
N THR A 154 12.84 -0.28 -5.59
CA THR A 154 13.22 0.33 -6.87
C THR A 154 14.65 0.01 -7.28
N THR A 155 15.34 -0.86 -6.54
CA THR A 155 16.68 -1.33 -6.85
C THR A 155 16.65 -2.72 -7.48
N MET A 156 17.61 -3.02 -8.34
CA MET A 156 17.75 -4.35 -8.95
C MET A 156 17.90 -5.45 -7.89
N VAL A 157 18.66 -5.18 -6.83
CA VAL A 157 18.86 -6.13 -5.73
C VAL A 157 17.53 -6.40 -5.01
N GLY A 158 16.79 -5.36 -4.63
CA GLY A 158 15.49 -5.52 -3.98
C GLY A 158 14.49 -6.31 -4.82
N CYS A 159 14.45 -6.07 -6.15
CA CYS A 159 13.62 -6.86 -7.06
C CYS A 159 14.05 -8.34 -7.08
N LEU A 160 15.34 -8.62 -7.24
CA LEU A 160 15.86 -9.97 -7.35
C LEU A 160 15.69 -10.77 -6.05
N ASP A 161 15.90 -10.16 -4.90
CA ASP A 161 15.78 -10.84 -3.61
C ASP A 161 14.33 -11.24 -3.34
N CYS A 162 13.37 -10.33 -3.60
CA CYS A 162 11.95 -10.64 -3.51
C CYS A 162 11.55 -11.73 -4.52
N HIS A 163 11.98 -11.63 -5.78
CA HIS A 163 11.66 -12.62 -6.81
C HIS A 163 12.22 -14.00 -6.48
N LYS A 164 13.45 -14.11 -5.95
CA LYS A 164 14.02 -15.38 -5.48
C LYS A 164 13.20 -15.96 -4.33
N LEU A 165 12.83 -15.12 -3.37
CA LEU A 165 12.06 -15.53 -2.20
C LEU A 165 10.67 -16.09 -2.59
N HIS A 166 10.03 -15.48 -3.58
CA HIS A 166 8.71 -15.87 -4.07
C HIS A 166 8.74 -16.83 -5.26
N ASN A 167 9.89 -17.39 -5.64
CA ASN A 167 10.06 -18.23 -6.82
C ASN A 167 9.56 -17.57 -8.11
N ALA A 168 9.67 -16.25 -8.21
CA ALA A 168 9.30 -15.47 -9.38
C ALA A 168 10.47 -15.40 -10.39
N PRO A 169 10.21 -15.11 -11.68
CA PRO A 169 11.24 -15.05 -12.70
C PRO A 169 12.33 -14.02 -12.39
N THR A 170 13.60 -14.41 -12.57
CA THR A 170 14.79 -13.59 -12.30
C THR A 170 15.70 -13.40 -13.52
N THR A 171 15.23 -13.77 -14.73
CA THR A 171 16.02 -13.57 -15.97
C THR A 171 16.09 -12.10 -16.33
N CYS A 172 17.17 -11.70 -17.02
CA CYS A 172 17.38 -10.30 -17.41
C CYS A 172 16.18 -9.71 -18.16
N THR A 173 15.61 -10.48 -19.09
CA THR A 173 14.47 -10.07 -19.93
C THR A 173 13.13 -9.99 -19.18
N THR A 174 13.05 -10.53 -17.98
CA THR A 174 11.86 -10.33 -17.11
C THR A 174 11.68 -8.87 -16.75
N CYS A 175 12.78 -8.19 -16.47
CA CYS A 175 12.80 -6.82 -15.97
C CYS A 175 13.26 -5.81 -17.04
N HIS A 176 14.10 -6.21 -18.00
CA HIS A 176 14.67 -5.33 -19.01
C HIS A 176 14.07 -5.62 -20.40
N ASN A 177 13.45 -4.60 -21.01
CA ASN A 177 12.75 -4.69 -22.31
C ASN A 177 13.75 -4.76 -23.47
N ALA A 178 14.66 -5.34 -23.67
CA ALA A 178 15.69 -5.50 -24.68
C ALA A 178 17.07 -5.35 -24.08
N TRP A 179 17.55 -6.41 -23.52
CA TRP A 179 18.97 -6.59 -23.39
C TRP A 179 19.51 -6.94 -24.78
N SER A 180 19.91 -5.94 -25.55
CA SER A 180 20.79 -6.15 -26.69
C SER A 180 22.24 -6.11 -26.18
N PRO A 181 23.05 -7.15 -26.43
CA PRO A 181 24.48 -7.13 -26.10
C PRO A 181 25.20 -5.90 -26.66
N ASP A 182 24.67 -5.32 -27.71
CA ASP A 182 25.24 -4.16 -28.41
C ASP A 182 25.05 -2.83 -27.64
N MET A 183 24.15 -2.78 -26.66
CA MET A 183 24.00 -1.59 -25.82
C MET A 183 25.07 -1.42 -24.73
N VAL A 184 25.91 -2.42 -24.53
CA VAL A 184 26.98 -2.38 -23.52
C VAL A 184 28.22 -1.64 -24.05
N VAL A 185 28.29 -1.26 -25.32
CA VAL A 185 29.49 -0.73 -25.98
C VAL A 185 29.40 0.76 -26.32
N ALA A 186 28.36 1.46 -25.93
CA ALA A 186 28.33 2.93 -26.04
C ALA A 186 29.17 3.52 -24.89
N LYS A 187 30.46 3.71 -25.14
CA LYS A 187 31.38 4.53 -24.35
C LYS A 187 31.04 5.99 -24.47
#